data_a41d9c0706ac6c0d7f992d776afdb5df
#
_entry.id   a41d9c0706ac6c0d7f992d776afdb5df
#
_cell.length_a   1.000
_cell.length_b   1.000
_cell.length_c   1.000
_cell.angle_alpha   90.00
_cell.angle_beta   90.00
_cell.angle_gamma   90.00
#
_symmetry.space_group_name_H-M   'P 1'
#
loop_
_entity.id
_entity.type
_entity.pdbx_description
1 polymer ?
#
loop_
_entity_poly.entity_id
_entity_poly.type
_entity_poly.pdbx_seq_one_letter_code
_entity_poly.pdbx_strand_id
1 'polypeptide(L)'
;MKKDKRMFGKLLMIALIIFFYAPILYMIVFSFNEGKSLTHFSGFSLKWYHHMLESRDMMEALYTTFSIAILSTLISTVIGTVTAIGLSKSRKVVRDVVEQVNNLPIMNPEIVTAIGFMLLFITFQVEKGYVTMLLAHIAFCIPYVILSVMPKVRSLDPNLADAAMDLGATPMQALLKVIVPQITPGIVSGALIAFTMSVDDFIISYFVTGQGVKNLSIMVYTMSKRVNPSINAISTLVVVIITLALIAINLIPVFVSKQQEKGKGNAARGILLGVAAVLLMVSTVGFALHGGLKKGNKPYEGQTLRIYSPGEYIGENVIPDFEEMTGARVVLELFDSNEQMYIKVANGEAYDILIPSDYMIERLIQEELLQKVDKSQLLNMDFINEEVMNLNYDPGNEYSVPYFWGSVGIVYDSTKVSEEELEQEGYNIFLNPKYKGDIYLYDSERDSFMMALKALGYSMNTESQEELEEAFKWFETCVTTMDPEIVTDEIIDNMAQGRKALGIVYSGDAAYVMSENENMGYYEPKEGTNIWCDAMVIPSNAENVELAHEFMNYMCDYEAAYDNSDFVGYTSPNEEVMEELYGEGGTYEGINAYIPRSDYERDESFVFNERTRKIISNLWSKVKIVASNVN
;
A
#
# COMPACT_ATOMS: atom_id res chain seq x y z
N MET A 1 49.71 9.61 17.33
CA MET A 1 48.50 9.47 18.12
C MET A 1 47.37 10.48 17.84
N LYS A 2 47.60 11.82 17.83
CA LYS A 2 46.50 12.80 17.49
C LYS A 2 46.06 12.74 16.02
N LYS A 3 46.96 12.45 15.07
CA LYS A 3 46.66 12.36 13.63
C LYS A 3 45.87 11.09 13.29
N ASP A 4 46.17 9.97 13.95
CA ASP A 4 45.52 8.68 13.75
C ASP A 4 44.07 8.68 14.31
N LYS A 5 43.82 9.30 15.48
CA LYS A 5 42.47 9.50 16.00
C LYS A 5 41.58 10.37 15.10
N ARG A 6 42.18 11.36 14.43
CA ARG A 6 41.46 12.24 13.48
C ARG A 6 41.13 11.52 12.17
N MET A 7 42.02 10.61 11.72
CA MET A 7 41.81 9.77 10.55
C MET A 7 40.75 8.70 10.83
N PHE A 8 40.80 8.03 11.99
CA PHE A 8 39.78 7.07 12.43
C PHE A 8 38.42 7.73 12.54
N GLY A 9 38.30 8.93 13.14
CA GLY A 9 37.04 9.67 13.21
C GLY A 9 36.45 10.04 11.84
N LYS A 10 37.32 10.40 10.85
CA LYS A 10 36.87 10.65 9.48
C LYS A 10 36.39 9.38 8.78
N LEU A 11 37.09 8.26 8.95
CA LEU A 11 36.71 6.97 8.39
C LEU A 11 35.38 6.48 8.99
N LEU A 12 35.21 6.59 10.30
CA LEU A 12 33.96 6.25 10.97
C LEU A 12 32.80 7.12 10.48
N MET A 13 33.03 8.43 10.33
CA MET A 13 32.00 9.35 9.80
C MET A 13 31.62 8.99 8.35
N ILE A 14 32.58 8.65 7.50
CA ILE A 14 32.32 8.22 6.12
C ILE A 14 31.54 6.90 6.12
N ALA A 15 31.93 5.93 6.96
CA ALA A 15 31.24 4.65 7.08
C ALA A 15 29.77 4.83 7.54
N LEU A 16 29.54 5.71 8.52
CA LEU A 16 28.19 6.04 8.97
C LEU A 16 27.35 6.71 7.87
N ILE A 17 27.95 7.66 7.12
CA ILE A 17 27.27 8.30 5.99
C ILE A 17 26.89 7.24 4.94
N ILE A 18 27.82 6.38 4.56
CA ILE A 18 27.55 5.30 3.59
C ILE A 18 26.44 4.40 4.12
N PHE A 19 26.49 3.99 5.38
CA PHE A 19 25.49 3.11 5.99
C PHE A 19 24.08 3.73 5.95
N PHE A 20 23.93 5.02 6.31
CA PHE A 20 22.62 5.68 6.30
C PHE A 20 22.09 5.96 4.89
N TYR A 21 22.96 6.23 3.93
CA TYR A 21 22.54 6.56 2.57
C TYR A 21 22.54 5.37 1.61
N ALA A 22 23.12 4.22 2.00
CA ALA A 22 23.16 3.03 1.14
C ALA A 22 21.75 2.54 0.71
N PRO A 23 20.73 2.48 1.58
CA PRO A 23 19.39 2.09 1.14
C PRO A 23 18.79 3.06 0.10
N ILE A 24 19.00 4.36 0.28
CA ILE A 24 18.53 5.38 -0.67
C ILE A 24 19.25 5.25 -2.01
N LEU A 25 20.56 5.04 -1.99
CA LEU A 25 21.35 4.81 -3.22
C LEU A 25 20.93 3.53 -3.93
N TYR A 26 20.64 2.47 -3.17
CA TYR A 26 20.12 1.22 -3.70
C TYR A 26 18.79 1.45 -4.43
N MET A 27 17.83 2.07 -3.78
CA MET A 27 16.53 2.43 -4.36
C MET A 27 16.70 3.27 -5.64
N ILE A 28 17.60 4.30 -5.63
CA ILE A 28 17.88 5.12 -6.82
C ILE A 28 18.45 4.29 -7.96
N VAL A 29 19.37 3.35 -7.68
CA VAL A 29 19.95 2.49 -8.73
C VAL A 29 18.88 1.56 -9.31
N PHE A 30 18.07 0.92 -8.45
CA PHE A 30 17.03 0.00 -8.89
C PHE A 30 15.82 0.69 -9.52
N SER A 31 15.64 2.00 -9.36
CA SER A 31 14.63 2.76 -10.11
C SER A 31 14.90 2.80 -11.62
N PHE A 32 16.13 2.48 -12.05
CA PHE A 32 16.54 2.36 -13.45
C PHE A 32 16.63 0.91 -13.93
N ASN A 33 16.21 -0.08 -13.13
CA ASN A 33 16.24 -1.47 -13.54
C ASN A 33 15.20 -1.74 -14.64
N GLU A 34 15.54 -2.54 -15.65
CA GLU A 34 14.63 -2.92 -16.72
C GLU A 34 13.60 -3.96 -16.26
N GLY A 35 14.05 -4.94 -15.46
CA GLY A 35 13.20 -6.02 -14.95
C GLY A 35 12.36 -5.63 -13.74
N LYS A 36 11.40 -6.49 -13.40
CA LYS A 36 10.54 -6.32 -12.20
C LYS A 36 11.28 -6.63 -10.89
N SER A 37 12.39 -7.37 -10.92
CA SER A 37 13.13 -7.77 -9.72
C SER A 37 13.70 -6.59 -8.95
N LEU A 38 13.49 -6.56 -7.63
CA LEU A 38 14.09 -5.57 -6.73
C LEU A 38 15.51 -5.96 -6.28
N THR A 39 15.97 -7.18 -6.58
CA THR A 39 17.25 -7.72 -6.10
C THR A 39 18.23 -8.03 -7.21
N HIS A 40 17.75 -8.26 -8.44
CA HIS A 40 18.58 -8.53 -9.62
C HIS A 40 18.51 -7.37 -10.60
N PHE A 41 19.66 -6.78 -10.93
CA PHE A 41 19.73 -5.70 -11.90
C PHE A 41 19.94 -6.28 -13.31
N SER A 42 18.90 -6.25 -14.14
CA SER A 42 18.87 -6.86 -15.49
C SER A 42 19.32 -5.92 -16.61
N GLY A 43 19.21 -4.59 -16.41
CA GLY A 43 19.60 -3.59 -17.42
C GLY A 43 19.16 -2.18 -17.02
N PHE A 44 19.65 -1.17 -17.76
CA PHE A 44 19.28 0.22 -17.54
C PHE A 44 18.06 0.59 -18.41
N SER A 45 16.99 1.04 -17.77
CA SER A 45 15.77 1.50 -18.45
C SER A 45 15.13 2.71 -17.72
N LEU A 46 14.34 3.49 -18.42
CA LEU A 46 13.46 4.53 -17.88
C LEU A 46 11.99 4.09 -17.86
N LYS A 47 11.72 2.80 -18.09
CA LYS A 47 10.36 2.22 -18.18
C LYS A 47 9.50 2.62 -16.99
N TRP A 48 10.00 2.45 -15.76
CA TRP A 48 9.25 2.73 -14.54
C TRP A 48 8.98 4.22 -14.31
N TYR A 49 9.83 5.11 -14.83
CA TYR A 49 9.54 6.55 -14.81
C TYR A 49 8.44 6.92 -15.81
N HIS A 50 8.41 6.25 -16.97
CA HIS A 50 7.33 6.44 -17.97
C HIS A 50 6.01 5.96 -17.39
N HIS A 51 5.99 4.74 -16.90
CA HIS A 51 4.84 4.13 -16.23
C HIS A 51 4.33 5.01 -15.06
N MET A 52 5.21 5.49 -14.18
CA MET A 52 4.85 6.40 -13.10
C MET A 52 4.15 7.67 -13.60
N LEU A 53 4.62 8.27 -14.70
CA LEU A 53 4.04 9.51 -15.26
C LEU A 53 2.70 9.25 -15.96
N GLU A 54 2.47 8.05 -16.46
CA GLU A 54 1.21 7.62 -17.09
C GLU A 54 0.19 7.19 -16.03
N SER A 55 0.64 6.66 -14.91
CA SER A 55 -0.23 6.26 -13.80
C SER A 55 -0.88 7.47 -13.14
N ARG A 56 -2.18 7.58 -13.34
CA ARG A 56 -3.00 8.64 -12.77
C ARG A 56 -2.98 8.62 -11.24
N ASP A 57 -3.10 7.43 -10.64
CA ASP A 57 -3.10 7.25 -9.19
C ASP A 57 -1.80 7.74 -8.56
N MET A 58 -0.64 7.44 -9.17
CA MET A 58 0.66 7.93 -8.71
C MET A 58 0.77 9.45 -8.78
N MET A 59 0.26 10.04 -9.86
CA MET A 59 0.26 11.49 -10.04
C MET A 59 -0.72 12.18 -9.09
N GLU A 60 -1.90 11.61 -8.84
CA GLU A 60 -2.87 12.11 -7.85
C GLU A 60 -2.30 12.02 -6.42
N ALA A 61 -1.62 10.93 -6.07
CA ALA A 61 -0.95 10.79 -4.76
C ALA A 61 0.18 11.81 -4.57
N LEU A 62 0.99 12.06 -5.60
CA LEU A 62 2.00 13.12 -5.60
C LEU A 62 1.36 14.50 -5.40
N TYR A 63 0.31 14.81 -6.17
CA TYR A 63 -0.42 16.07 -6.05
C TYR A 63 -1.01 16.24 -4.65
N THR A 64 -1.66 15.22 -4.11
CA THR A 64 -2.25 15.22 -2.76
C THR A 64 -1.18 15.48 -1.71
N THR A 65 -0.04 14.77 -1.76
CA THR A 65 1.07 14.93 -0.83
C THR A 65 1.59 16.36 -0.83
N PHE A 66 1.96 16.89 -2.00
CA PHE A 66 2.56 18.22 -2.06
C PHE A 66 1.55 19.34 -1.80
N SER A 67 0.31 19.22 -2.27
CA SER A 67 -0.72 20.22 -2.03
C SER A 67 -1.06 20.32 -0.53
N ILE A 68 -1.24 19.20 0.15
CA ILE A 68 -1.48 19.16 1.61
C ILE A 68 -0.25 19.68 2.36
N ALA A 69 0.95 19.25 2.02
CA ALA A 69 2.16 19.70 2.69
C ALA A 69 2.38 21.22 2.55
N ILE A 70 2.14 21.78 1.39
CA ILE A 70 2.25 23.24 1.16
C ILE A 70 1.17 24.00 1.91
N LEU A 71 -0.10 23.60 1.78
CA LEU A 71 -1.22 24.27 2.41
C LEU A 71 -1.14 24.19 3.95
N SER A 72 -0.88 23.00 4.47
CA SER A 72 -0.72 22.81 5.92
C SER A 72 0.46 23.60 6.47
N THR A 73 1.61 23.62 5.77
CA THR A 73 2.79 24.42 6.14
C THR A 73 2.48 25.91 6.16
N LEU A 74 1.85 26.44 5.14
CA LEU A 74 1.52 27.86 5.07
C LEU A 74 0.58 28.27 6.21
N ILE A 75 -0.49 27.53 6.42
CA ILE A 75 -1.49 27.83 7.44
C ILE A 75 -0.90 27.64 8.84
N SER A 76 -0.22 26.53 9.11
CA SER A 76 0.39 26.25 10.42
C SER A 76 1.52 27.23 10.74
N THR A 77 2.28 27.70 9.75
CA THR A 77 3.34 28.71 9.94
C THR A 77 2.74 30.05 10.38
N VAL A 78 1.66 30.48 9.75
CA VAL A 78 0.96 31.71 10.14
C VAL A 78 0.40 31.58 11.57
N ILE A 79 -0.37 30.53 11.83
CA ILE A 79 -1.01 30.30 13.13
C ILE A 79 0.06 30.14 14.22
N GLY A 80 1.06 29.28 14.01
CA GLY A 80 2.13 29.02 14.97
C GLY A 80 2.98 30.26 15.27
N THR A 81 3.28 31.07 14.25
CA THR A 81 4.02 32.33 14.43
C THR A 81 3.21 33.36 15.26
N VAL A 82 1.95 33.58 14.90
CA VAL A 82 1.06 34.48 15.65
C VAL A 82 0.89 34.01 17.10
N THR A 83 0.70 32.72 17.30
CA THR A 83 0.61 32.11 18.63
C THR A 83 1.89 32.31 19.44
N ALA A 84 3.07 32.06 18.85
CA ALA A 84 4.35 32.25 19.52
C ALA A 84 4.57 33.71 19.96
N ILE A 85 4.25 34.68 19.08
CA ILE A 85 4.32 36.11 19.41
C ILE A 85 3.33 36.46 20.50
N GLY A 86 2.08 35.99 20.44
CA GLY A 86 1.05 36.23 21.47
C GLY A 86 1.43 35.66 22.83
N LEU A 87 1.95 34.42 22.85
CA LEU A 87 2.41 33.78 24.10
C LEU A 87 3.59 34.48 24.73
N SER A 88 4.51 35.08 23.97
CA SER A 88 5.64 35.84 24.51
C SER A 88 5.21 37.04 25.33
N LYS A 89 4.06 37.62 24.99
CA LYS A 89 3.44 38.78 25.70
C LYS A 89 2.44 38.34 26.78
N SER A 90 2.13 37.07 26.92
CA SER A 90 1.15 36.52 27.85
C SER A 90 1.72 36.39 29.28
N ARG A 91 0.82 36.31 30.28
CA ARG A 91 1.21 36.03 31.68
C ARG A 91 1.93 34.69 31.75
N LYS A 92 2.95 34.60 32.62
CA LYS A 92 3.80 33.42 32.76
C LYS A 92 2.98 32.12 32.89
N VAL A 93 1.95 32.09 33.73
CA VAL A 93 1.10 30.91 33.96
C VAL A 93 0.40 30.48 32.67
N VAL A 94 -0.19 31.41 31.91
CA VAL A 94 -0.89 31.10 30.63
C VAL A 94 0.10 30.56 29.63
N ARG A 95 1.26 31.19 29.50
CA ARG A 95 2.32 30.75 28.60
C ARG A 95 2.80 29.35 28.94
N ASP A 96 3.14 29.11 30.22
CA ASP A 96 3.68 27.83 30.67
C ASP A 96 2.65 26.69 30.46
N VAL A 97 1.36 26.93 30.71
CA VAL A 97 0.28 25.96 30.46
C VAL A 97 0.13 25.69 28.96
N VAL A 98 0.05 26.73 28.11
CA VAL A 98 -0.13 26.54 26.67
C VAL A 98 1.08 25.85 26.04
N GLU A 99 2.31 26.15 26.49
CA GLU A 99 3.51 25.45 26.03
C GLU A 99 3.49 23.97 26.42
N GLN A 100 3.04 23.62 27.63
CA GLN A 100 2.90 22.22 28.04
C GLN A 100 1.83 21.51 27.18
N VAL A 101 0.68 22.12 26.97
CA VAL A 101 -0.38 21.57 26.11
C VAL A 101 0.10 21.42 24.66
N ASN A 102 0.86 22.40 24.15
CA ASN A 102 1.44 22.35 22.81
C ASN A 102 2.43 21.20 22.62
N ASN A 103 3.12 20.78 23.69
CA ASN A 103 4.08 19.70 23.63
C ASN A 103 3.42 18.30 23.69
N LEU A 104 2.16 18.20 24.13
CA LEU A 104 1.45 16.91 24.24
C LEU A 104 1.40 16.14 22.91
N PRO A 105 1.02 16.74 21.77
CA PRO A 105 1.01 16.02 20.48
C PRO A 105 2.40 15.54 20.04
N ILE A 106 3.45 16.28 20.39
CA ILE A 106 4.84 15.93 20.05
C ILE A 106 5.34 14.73 20.87
N MET A 107 4.83 14.58 22.10
CA MET A 107 5.23 13.51 23.03
C MET A 107 4.38 12.25 22.88
N ASN A 108 3.17 12.37 22.31
CA ASN A 108 2.29 11.23 22.08
C ASN A 108 2.76 10.39 20.89
N PRO A 109 2.57 9.06 20.93
CA PRO A 109 2.66 8.24 19.73
C PRO A 109 1.72 8.77 18.64
N GLU A 110 2.21 8.87 17.41
CA GLU A 110 1.46 9.43 16.27
C GLU A 110 0.13 8.70 16.05
N ILE A 111 0.10 7.37 16.23
CA ILE A 111 -1.11 6.55 16.11
C ILE A 111 -2.23 6.99 17.08
N VAL A 112 -1.88 7.40 18.31
CA VAL A 112 -2.88 7.87 19.30
C VAL A 112 -3.50 9.18 18.85
N THR A 113 -2.69 10.07 18.28
CA THR A 113 -3.13 11.34 17.71
C THR A 113 -4.01 11.11 16.47
N ALA A 114 -3.61 10.19 15.60
CA ALA A 114 -4.34 9.80 14.39
C ALA A 114 -5.74 9.24 14.72
N ILE A 115 -5.81 8.28 15.66
CA ILE A 115 -7.09 7.73 16.14
C ILE A 115 -7.94 8.84 16.78
N GLY A 116 -7.34 9.76 17.53
CA GLY A 116 -8.04 10.90 18.10
C GLY A 116 -8.70 11.78 17.04
N PHE A 117 -8.00 12.11 15.94
CA PHE A 117 -8.57 12.85 14.82
C PHE A 117 -9.67 12.04 14.10
N MET A 118 -9.44 10.76 13.86
CA MET A 118 -10.44 9.88 13.23
C MET A 118 -11.75 9.89 14.04
N LEU A 119 -11.68 9.65 15.35
CA LEU A 119 -12.85 9.65 16.23
C LEU A 119 -13.53 11.03 16.29
N LEU A 120 -12.74 12.11 16.26
CA LEU A 120 -13.27 13.47 16.20
C LEU A 120 -14.11 13.68 14.94
N PHE A 121 -13.58 13.31 13.75
CA PHE A 121 -14.30 13.48 12.49
C PHE A 121 -15.55 12.61 12.43
N ILE A 122 -15.49 11.35 12.89
CA ILE A 122 -16.67 10.46 12.99
C ILE A 122 -17.73 11.08 13.91
N THR A 123 -17.33 11.57 15.08
CA THR A 123 -18.28 12.17 16.06
C THR A 123 -19.02 13.37 15.50
N PHE A 124 -18.33 14.19 14.70
CA PHE A 124 -18.93 15.37 14.05
C PHE A 124 -19.53 15.06 12.68
N GLN A 125 -19.57 13.79 12.29
CA GLN A 125 -20.10 13.32 10.99
C GLN A 125 -19.44 14.07 9.80
N VAL A 126 -18.15 14.37 9.93
CA VAL A 126 -17.38 14.95 8.82
C VAL A 126 -16.91 13.82 7.92
N GLU A 127 -17.32 13.89 6.67
CA GLU A 127 -16.87 12.95 5.65
C GLU A 127 -15.34 13.00 5.50
N LYS A 128 -14.70 11.83 5.63
CA LYS A 128 -13.24 11.72 5.52
C LYS A 128 -12.78 11.97 4.08
N GLY A 129 -11.62 12.59 3.89
CA GLY A 129 -11.07 12.90 2.58
C GLY A 129 -9.97 13.94 2.63
N TYR A 130 -9.80 14.66 1.54
CA TYR A 130 -8.77 15.70 1.41
C TYR A 130 -8.83 16.78 2.51
N VAL A 131 -10.05 17.23 2.88
CA VAL A 131 -10.23 18.28 3.88
C VAL A 131 -9.87 17.82 5.28
N THR A 132 -10.27 16.61 5.67
CA THR A 132 -9.93 16.04 6.98
C THR A 132 -8.44 15.79 7.11
N MET A 133 -7.80 15.31 6.04
CA MET A 133 -6.35 15.15 5.97
C MET A 133 -5.65 16.51 6.12
N LEU A 134 -6.07 17.54 5.39
CA LEU A 134 -5.51 18.88 5.50
C LEU A 134 -5.67 19.46 6.91
N LEU A 135 -6.83 19.34 7.53
CA LEU A 135 -7.08 19.83 8.89
C LEU A 135 -6.22 19.12 9.93
N ALA A 136 -6.07 17.82 9.82
CA ALA A 136 -5.20 17.03 10.69
C ALA A 136 -3.73 17.47 10.54
N HIS A 137 -3.24 17.63 9.29
CA HIS A 137 -1.89 18.10 9.02
C HIS A 137 -1.63 19.51 9.56
N ILE A 138 -2.58 20.44 9.43
CA ILE A 138 -2.48 21.76 10.05
C ILE A 138 -2.34 21.63 11.56
N ALA A 139 -3.20 20.83 12.18
CA ALA A 139 -3.27 20.72 13.64
C ALA A 139 -1.98 20.14 14.24
N PHE A 140 -1.42 19.08 13.61
CA PHE A 140 -0.18 18.50 14.13
C PHE A 140 1.10 19.29 13.77
N CYS A 141 1.09 20.08 12.69
CA CYS A 141 2.22 20.94 12.30
C CYS A 141 2.37 22.18 13.18
N ILE A 142 1.27 22.75 13.71
CA ILE A 142 1.30 23.98 14.54
C ILE A 142 2.27 23.87 15.72
N PRO A 143 2.30 22.80 16.52
CA PRO A 143 3.23 22.64 17.64
C PRO A 143 4.71 22.79 17.25
N TYR A 144 5.10 22.23 16.13
CA TYR A 144 6.50 22.29 15.65
C TYR A 144 6.90 23.70 15.22
N VAL A 145 5.96 24.44 14.60
CA VAL A 145 6.19 25.85 14.26
C VAL A 145 6.36 26.69 15.52
N ILE A 146 5.47 26.54 16.50
CA ILE A 146 5.57 27.26 17.78
C ILE A 146 6.91 26.96 18.45
N LEU A 147 7.31 25.69 18.51
CA LEU A 147 8.57 25.25 19.10
C LEU A 147 9.79 25.88 18.42
N SER A 148 9.74 26.11 17.10
CA SER A 148 10.82 26.71 16.32
C SER A 148 10.86 28.25 16.42
N VAL A 149 9.71 28.90 16.47
CA VAL A 149 9.61 30.37 16.50
C VAL A 149 9.81 30.93 17.89
N MET A 150 9.28 30.28 18.94
CA MET A 150 9.30 30.76 20.31
C MET A 150 10.69 31.14 20.86
N PRO A 151 11.76 30.35 20.65
CA PRO A 151 13.10 30.72 21.10
C PRO A 151 13.61 32.02 20.46
N LYS A 152 13.26 32.25 19.18
CA LYS A 152 13.65 33.46 18.45
C LYS A 152 12.89 34.68 18.98
N VAL A 153 11.61 34.55 19.25
CA VAL A 153 10.80 35.64 19.88
C VAL A 153 11.33 35.96 21.27
N ARG A 154 11.71 34.97 22.07
CA ARG A 154 12.28 35.17 23.42
C ARG A 154 13.67 35.81 23.42
N SER A 155 14.43 35.67 22.34
CA SER A 155 15.77 36.26 22.21
C SER A 155 15.75 37.72 21.81
N LEU A 156 14.59 38.29 21.45
CA LEU A 156 14.44 39.72 21.12
C LEU A 156 14.47 40.59 22.36
N ASP A 157 14.97 41.81 22.19
CA ASP A 157 14.85 42.83 23.23
C ASP A 157 13.35 43.14 23.47
N PRO A 158 12.86 43.06 24.72
CA PRO A 158 11.45 43.33 25.05
C PRO A 158 10.96 44.71 24.63
N ASN A 159 11.86 45.70 24.59
CA ASN A 159 11.56 47.11 24.30
C ASN A 159 11.57 47.43 22.79
N LEU A 160 11.91 46.47 21.95
CA LEU A 160 12.11 46.71 20.50
C LEU A 160 10.84 47.22 19.80
N ALA A 161 9.69 46.70 20.21
CA ALA A 161 8.40 47.13 19.66
C ALA A 161 8.03 48.55 20.14
N ASP A 162 8.29 48.85 21.42
CA ASP A 162 8.01 50.15 22.03
C ASP A 162 8.92 51.24 21.42
N ALA A 163 10.20 50.95 21.24
CA ALA A 163 11.13 51.86 20.56
C ALA A 163 10.70 52.16 19.10
N ALA A 164 10.14 51.19 18.38
CA ALA A 164 9.61 51.42 17.04
C ALA A 164 8.35 52.34 17.08
N MET A 165 7.49 52.15 18.08
CA MET A 165 6.30 52.98 18.26
C MET A 165 6.66 54.39 18.69
N ASP A 166 7.68 54.60 19.52
CA ASP A 166 8.20 55.92 19.89
C ASP A 166 8.73 56.69 18.67
N LEU A 167 9.19 55.98 17.63
CA LEU A 167 9.58 56.55 16.35
C LEU A 167 8.39 56.78 15.39
N GLY A 168 7.16 56.62 15.87
CA GLY A 168 5.93 56.87 15.11
C GLY A 168 5.38 55.67 14.33
N ALA A 169 5.89 54.44 14.53
CA ALA A 169 5.31 53.27 13.92
C ALA A 169 3.99 52.87 14.60
N THR A 170 3.01 52.43 13.82
CA THR A 170 1.83 51.79 14.39
C THR A 170 2.19 50.40 14.94
N PRO A 171 1.42 49.81 15.88
CA PRO A 171 1.68 48.49 16.42
C PRO A 171 1.84 47.40 15.33
N MET A 172 1.04 47.48 14.27
CA MET A 172 1.13 46.56 13.13
C MET A 172 2.42 46.79 12.31
N GLN A 173 2.87 48.05 12.18
CA GLN A 173 4.14 48.35 11.52
C GLN A 173 5.34 47.91 12.37
N ALA A 174 5.30 48.09 13.69
CA ALA A 174 6.34 47.57 14.58
C ALA A 174 6.41 46.01 14.48
N LEU A 175 5.27 45.34 14.45
CA LEU A 175 5.20 43.88 14.27
C LEU A 175 5.79 43.46 12.93
N LEU A 176 5.26 43.97 11.81
CA LEU A 176 5.62 43.47 10.46
C LEU A 176 6.98 43.95 9.95
N LYS A 177 7.41 45.17 10.35
CA LYS A 177 8.67 45.76 9.83
C LYS A 177 9.86 45.60 10.78
N VAL A 178 9.62 45.28 12.06
CA VAL A 178 10.70 45.17 13.06
C VAL A 178 10.77 43.79 13.67
N ILE A 179 9.66 43.28 14.25
CA ILE A 179 9.67 41.98 14.94
C ILE A 179 9.79 40.81 13.94
N VAL A 180 8.85 40.71 12.98
CA VAL A 180 8.80 39.59 12.02
C VAL A 180 10.11 39.38 11.27
N PRO A 181 10.80 40.44 10.74
CA PRO A 181 12.08 40.24 10.07
C PRO A 181 13.17 39.63 10.95
N GLN A 182 13.18 39.94 12.25
CA GLN A 182 14.18 39.40 13.18
C GLN A 182 13.93 37.94 13.58
N ILE A 183 12.67 37.51 13.62
CA ILE A 183 12.29 36.13 13.93
C ILE A 183 12.17 35.27 12.66
N THR A 184 12.35 35.84 11.46
CA THR A 184 12.28 35.12 10.16
C THR A 184 13.08 33.82 10.14
N PRO A 185 14.32 33.73 10.69
CA PRO A 185 15.03 32.46 10.74
C PRO A 185 14.30 31.35 11.50
N GLY A 186 13.59 31.71 12.57
CA GLY A 186 12.74 30.79 13.32
C GLY A 186 11.48 30.40 12.56
N ILE A 187 10.86 31.34 11.85
CA ILE A 187 9.68 31.10 11.01
C ILE A 187 10.03 30.13 9.87
N VAL A 188 11.14 30.39 9.17
CA VAL A 188 11.61 29.52 8.08
C VAL A 188 11.96 28.12 8.59
N SER A 189 12.63 28.03 9.74
CA SER A 189 12.95 26.72 10.34
C SER A 189 11.68 25.96 10.72
N GLY A 190 10.69 26.63 11.33
CA GLY A 190 9.40 26.03 11.66
C GLY A 190 8.61 25.58 10.43
N ALA A 191 8.60 26.39 9.38
CA ALA A 191 7.96 26.04 8.11
C ALA A 191 8.62 24.83 7.45
N LEU A 192 9.95 24.73 7.47
CA LEU A 192 10.67 23.58 6.92
C LEU A 192 10.38 22.29 7.67
N ILE A 193 10.33 22.36 9.01
CA ILE A 193 9.98 21.20 9.84
C ILE A 193 8.54 20.78 9.54
N ALA A 194 7.59 21.72 9.54
CA ALA A 194 6.20 21.43 9.23
C ALA A 194 6.02 20.80 7.84
N PHE A 195 6.73 21.31 6.83
CA PHE A 195 6.70 20.76 5.48
C PHE A 195 7.23 19.32 5.45
N THR A 196 8.39 19.07 6.05
CA THR A 196 8.99 17.74 6.08
C THR A 196 8.10 16.73 6.81
N MET A 197 7.56 17.11 7.98
CA MET A 197 6.65 16.28 8.76
C MET A 197 5.37 15.96 7.98
N SER A 198 4.85 16.93 7.21
CA SER A 198 3.62 16.72 6.42
C SER A 198 3.84 15.86 5.17
N VAL A 199 5.02 15.92 4.55
CA VAL A 199 5.34 15.07 3.38
C VAL A 199 5.56 13.61 3.78
N ASP A 200 6.19 13.40 4.94
CA ASP A 200 6.59 12.06 5.42
C ASP A 200 5.47 11.36 6.20
N ASP A 201 4.37 12.05 6.51
CA ASP A 201 3.30 11.48 7.33
C ASP A 201 2.54 10.36 6.61
N PHE A 202 2.55 9.20 7.25
CA PHE A 202 1.74 8.04 6.86
C PHE A 202 0.59 7.81 7.83
N ILE A 203 0.89 7.80 9.14
CA ILE A 203 -0.03 7.30 10.16
C ILE A 203 -1.27 8.20 10.27
N ILE A 204 -1.08 9.51 10.40
CA ILE A 204 -2.21 10.44 10.53
C ILE A 204 -3.02 10.42 9.24
N SER A 205 -2.34 10.52 8.08
CA SER A 205 -2.98 10.45 6.77
C SER A 205 -3.84 9.20 6.60
N TYR A 206 -3.33 8.03 6.97
CA TYR A 206 -4.03 6.74 6.82
C TYR A 206 -5.36 6.69 7.60
N PHE A 207 -5.39 7.20 8.83
CA PHE A 207 -6.60 7.17 9.67
C PHE A 207 -7.62 8.25 9.34
N VAL A 208 -7.20 9.39 8.77
CA VAL A 208 -8.09 10.53 8.50
C VAL A 208 -8.47 10.68 7.03
N THR A 209 -7.85 9.90 6.13
CA THR A 209 -8.21 9.90 4.71
C THR A 209 -9.55 9.22 4.49
N GLY A 210 -10.21 9.59 3.37
CA GLY A 210 -11.44 8.95 2.89
C GLY A 210 -11.18 8.21 1.59
N GLN A 211 -12.27 7.65 1.07
CA GLN A 211 -12.25 6.90 -0.20
C GLN A 211 -11.71 7.76 -1.35
N GLY A 212 -10.83 7.18 -2.16
CA GLY A 212 -10.26 7.82 -3.34
C GLY A 212 -9.28 8.96 -3.08
N VAL A 213 -8.86 9.20 -1.83
CA VAL A 213 -7.85 10.20 -1.51
C VAL A 213 -6.64 9.52 -0.88
N LYS A 214 -5.55 9.42 -1.62
CA LYS A 214 -4.30 8.80 -1.14
C LYS A 214 -3.17 9.82 -1.21
N ASN A 215 -2.32 9.87 -0.20
CA ASN A 215 -1.02 10.51 -0.32
C ASN A 215 0.03 9.48 -0.73
N LEU A 216 1.23 9.94 -1.05
CA LEU A 216 2.31 9.07 -1.51
C LEU A 216 2.70 8.02 -0.46
N SER A 217 2.72 8.37 0.82
CA SER A 217 3.09 7.44 1.89
C SER A 217 2.09 6.28 2.02
N ILE A 218 0.79 6.56 1.88
CA ILE A 218 -0.27 5.53 1.82
C ILE A 218 -0.08 4.67 0.57
N MET A 219 0.18 5.28 -0.58
CA MET A 219 0.36 4.58 -1.84
C MET A 219 1.57 3.64 -1.79
N VAL A 220 2.73 4.13 -1.37
CA VAL A 220 3.95 3.32 -1.22
C VAL A 220 3.71 2.15 -0.24
N TYR A 221 3.00 2.38 0.86
CA TYR A 221 2.64 1.32 1.80
C TYR A 221 1.76 0.25 1.16
N THR A 222 0.73 0.63 0.40
CA THR A 222 -0.15 -0.34 -0.28
C THR A 222 0.58 -1.12 -1.35
N MET A 223 1.46 -0.47 -2.13
CA MET A 223 2.27 -1.11 -3.18
C MET A 223 3.43 -1.95 -2.62
N SER A 224 3.91 -1.69 -1.40
CA SER A 224 5.05 -2.42 -0.82
C SER A 224 4.76 -3.88 -0.47
N LYS A 225 3.50 -4.28 -0.53
CA LYS A 225 3.07 -5.68 -0.25
C LYS A 225 3.38 -6.63 -1.40
N ARG A 226 3.58 -6.12 -2.61
CA ARG A 226 4.09 -6.86 -3.78
C ARG A 226 5.22 -6.09 -4.45
N VAL A 227 6.04 -6.80 -5.21
CA VAL A 227 7.19 -6.24 -5.91
C VAL A 227 6.74 -5.35 -7.06
N ASN A 228 6.69 -4.04 -6.81
CA ASN A 228 6.41 -3.05 -7.85
C ASN A 228 7.58 -2.06 -7.99
N PRO A 229 8.40 -2.15 -9.04
CA PRO A 229 9.56 -1.28 -9.23
C PRO A 229 9.23 0.21 -9.42
N SER A 230 7.98 0.55 -9.75
CA SER A 230 7.53 1.95 -9.83
C SER A 230 7.64 2.68 -8.49
N ILE A 231 7.61 1.93 -7.36
CA ILE A 231 7.90 2.47 -6.01
C ILE A 231 9.29 3.12 -5.98
N ASN A 232 10.29 2.45 -6.56
CA ASN A 232 11.65 2.99 -6.61
C ASN A 232 11.73 4.26 -7.45
N ALA A 233 11.00 4.32 -8.58
CA ALA A 233 10.97 5.50 -9.45
C ALA A 233 10.30 6.69 -8.74
N ILE A 234 9.11 6.50 -8.14
CA ILE A 234 8.38 7.57 -7.46
C ILE A 234 9.13 8.05 -6.21
N SER A 235 9.68 7.13 -5.41
CA SER A 235 10.47 7.47 -4.22
C SER A 235 11.76 8.21 -4.60
N THR A 236 12.44 7.81 -5.67
CA THR A 236 13.61 8.52 -6.20
C THR A 236 13.26 9.93 -6.63
N LEU A 237 12.14 10.12 -7.35
CA LEU A 237 11.66 11.43 -7.77
C LEU A 237 11.42 12.34 -6.55
N VAL A 238 10.76 11.84 -5.52
CA VAL A 238 10.48 12.57 -4.27
C VAL A 238 11.77 12.95 -3.54
N VAL A 239 12.71 12.02 -3.39
CA VAL A 239 14.02 12.30 -2.77
C VAL A 239 14.76 13.40 -3.54
N VAL A 240 14.74 13.35 -4.88
CA VAL A 240 15.37 14.37 -5.73
C VAL A 240 14.68 15.73 -5.55
N ILE A 241 13.34 15.78 -5.59
CA ILE A 241 12.56 17.02 -5.41
C ILE A 241 12.84 17.63 -4.04
N ILE A 242 12.75 16.85 -2.96
CA ILE A 242 13.00 17.33 -1.59
C ILE A 242 14.45 17.81 -1.46
N THR A 243 15.42 17.05 -1.98
CA THR A 243 16.84 17.43 -1.92
C THR A 243 17.10 18.73 -2.66
N LEU A 244 16.55 18.90 -3.86
CA LEU A 244 16.66 20.15 -4.63
C LEU A 244 15.99 21.32 -3.92
N ALA A 245 14.81 21.10 -3.32
CA ALA A 245 14.10 22.11 -2.54
C ALA A 245 14.93 22.55 -1.30
N LEU A 246 15.48 21.59 -0.55
CA LEU A 246 16.35 21.88 0.61
C LEU A 246 17.64 22.60 0.20
N ILE A 247 18.27 22.19 -0.90
CA ILE A 247 19.46 22.88 -1.45
C ILE A 247 19.09 24.30 -1.83
N ALA A 248 17.98 24.50 -2.54
CA ALA A 248 17.53 25.82 -2.95
C ALA A 248 17.27 26.72 -1.73
N ILE A 249 16.53 26.23 -0.73
CA ILE A 249 16.19 26.98 0.48
C ILE A 249 17.45 27.36 1.28
N ASN A 250 18.44 26.48 1.37
CA ASN A 250 19.66 26.72 2.15
C ASN A 250 20.71 27.54 1.38
N LEU A 251 20.87 27.36 0.08
CA LEU A 251 21.89 28.06 -0.72
C LEU A 251 21.44 29.42 -1.22
N ILE A 252 20.15 29.59 -1.56
CA ILE A 252 19.64 30.88 -2.06
C ILE A 252 19.90 32.02 -1.07
N PRO A 253 19.62 31.90 0.25
CA PRO A 253 19.95 32.95 1.23
C PRO A 253 21.44 33.27 1.30
N VAL A 254 22.32 32.26 1.18
CA VAL A 254 23.78 32.45 1.20
C VAL A 254 24.25 33.21 -0.04
N PHE A 255 23.71 32.91 -1.21
CA PHE A 255 24.04 33.65 -2.45
C PHE A 255 23.47 35.07 -2.42
N VAL A 256 22.27 35.25 -1.88
CA VAL A 256 21.62 36.57 -1.75
C VAL A 256 22.33 37.45 -0.73
N SER A 257 22.78 36.90 0.41
CA SER A 257 23.54 37.67 1.40
C SER A 257 24.89 38.12 0.86
N LYS A 258 25.59 37.28 0.09
CA LYS A 258 26.84 37.68 -0.64
C LYS A 258 26.59 38.75 -1.71
N GLN A 259 25.41 38.83 -2.29
CA GLN A 259 25.02 39.90 -3.22
C GLN A 259 24.59 41.18 -2.49
N GLN A 260 24.05 41.09 -1.28
CA GLN A 260 23.71 42.25 -0.43
C GLN A 260 24.98 43.02 0.04
N GLU A 261 26.07 42.32 0.38
CA GLU A 261 27.37 42.94 0.63
C GLU A 261 27.90 43.75 -0.58
N LYS A 262 27.42 43.45 -1.79
CA LYS A 262 27.70 44.15 -3.03
C LYS A 262 26.62 45.18 -3.44
N GLY A 263 25.68 45.51 -2.56
CA GLY A 263 24.66 46.55 -2.80
C GLY A 263 23.55 46.22 -3.82
N LYS A 264 23.36 44.96 -4.16
CA LYS A 264 22.34 44.51 -5.12
C LYS A 264 21.56 43.30 -4.60
N GLY A 265 20.32 43.49 -4.16
CA GLY A 265 19.34 42.44 -4.07
C GLY A 265 18.52 42.38 -2.76
N ASN A 266 17.21 42.11 -2.88
CA ASN A 266 16.28 41.86 -1.79
C ASN A 266 16.25 40.36 -1.44
N ALA A 267 16.63 39.97 -0.24
CA ALA A 267 16.60 38.58 0.25
C ALA A 267 15.19 37.95 0.16
N ALA A 268 14.15 38.77 0.34
CA ALA A 268 12.77 38.36 0.15
C ALA A 268 12.44 37.85 -1.26
N ARG A 269 13.12 38.36 -2.31
CA ARG A 269 12.93 37.89 -3.68
C ARG A 269 13.46 36.46 -3.91
N GLY A 270 14.56 36.08 -3.24
CA GLY A 270 15.11 34.71 -3.38
C GLY A 270 14.21 33.65 -2.75
N ILE A 271 13.65 33.94 -1.58
CA ILE A 271 12.67 33.07 -0.90
C ILE A 271 11.39 32.99 -1.72
N LEU A 272 10.91 34.13 -2.25
CA LEU A 272 9.71 34.17 -3.09
C LEU A 272 9.88 33.36 -4.38
N LEU A 273 11.08 33.38 -5.00
CA LEU A 273 11.39 32.60 -6.20
C LEU A 273 11.48 31.10 -5.91
N GLY A 274 12.01 30.70 -4.74
CA GLY A 274 12.02 29.28 -4.32
C GLY A 274 10.61 28.74 -4.07
N VAL A 275 9.78 29.49 -3.34
CA VAL A 275 8.37 29.14 -3.12
C VAL A 275 7.59 29.15 -4.45
N ALA A 276 7.83 30.13 -5.32
CA ALA A 276 7.19 30.18 -6.63
C ALA A 276 7.60 29.00 -7.53
N ALA A 277 8.84 28.52 -7.45
CA ALA A 277 9.29 27.34 -8.21
C ALA A 277 8.59 26.06 -7.74
N VAL A 278 8.42 25.87 -6.42
CA VAL A 278 7.68 24.74 -5.85
C VAL A 278 6.18 24.84 -6.20
N LEU A 279 5.59 26.04 -6.11
CA LEU A 279 4.19 26.26 -6.51
C LEU A 279 3.98 26.05 -8.02
N LEU A 280 4.95 26.42 -8.85
CA LEU A 280 4.94 26.14 -10.30
C LEU A 280 5.03 24.64 -10.59
N MET A 281 5.86 23.88 -9.87
CA MET A 281 5.91 22.41 -10.03
C MET A 281 4.57 21.77 -9.65
N VAL A 282 3.98 22.16 -8.53
CA VAL A 282 2.66 21.63 -8.10
C VAL A 282 1.57 22.06 -9.07
N SER A 283 1.60 23.29 -9.58
CA SER A 283 0.60 23.76 -10.56
C SER A 283 0.77 23.10 -11.92
N THR A 284 1.99 22.76 -12.36
CA THR A 284 2.21 22.03 -13.62
C THR A 284 1.74 20.58 -13.53
N VAL A 285 1.95 19.91 -12.40
CA VAL A 285 1.39 18.58 -12.11
C VAL A 285 -0.14 18.66 -12.05
N GLY A 286 -0.71 19.61 -11.33
CA GLY A 286 -2.16 19.83 -11.27
C GLY A 286 -2.79 20.19 -12.63
N PHE A 287 -2.09 20.96 -13.47
CA PHE A 287 -2.55 21.29 -14.81
C PHE A 287 -2.47 20.08 -15.77
N ALA A 288 -1.45 19.25 -15.67
CA ALA A 288 -1.34 18.00 -16.42
C ALA A 288 -2.47 17.03 -16.08
N LEU A 289 -2.83 16.92 -14.79
CA LEU A 289 -3.96 16.10 -14.32
C LEU A 289 -5.32 16.64 -14.77
N HIS A 290 -5.51 17.95 -14.83
CA HIS A 290 -6.79 18.57 -15.23
C HIS A 290 -6.89 18.88 -16.73
N GLY A 291 -5.78 19.00 -17.43
CA GLY A 291 -5.72 19.32 -18.86
C GLY A 291 -6.03 18.15 -19.80
N GLY A 292 -6.07 16.91 -19.28
CA GLY A 292 -6.34 15.70 -20.05
C GLY A 292 -7.81 15.42 -20.36
N LEU A 293 -8.75 16.09 -19.72
CA LEU A 293 -10.19 15.91 -19.93
C LEU A 293 -10.64 16.57 -21.24
N LYS A 294 -10.40 15.91 -22.36
CA LYS A 294 -11.19 16.16 -23.58
C LYS A 294 -12.63 15.73 -23.27
N LYS A 295 -13.54 16.70 -23.16
CA LYS A 295 -14.99 16.45 -23.15
C LYS A 295 -15.37 15.73 -24.44
N GLY A 296 -15.55 14.42 -24.34
CA GLY A 296 -16.24 13.58 -25.31
C GLY A 296 -17.60 13.22 -24.73
N ASN A 297 -18.60 13.00 -25.56
CA ASN A 297 -19.93 12.53 -25.15
C ASN A 297 -19.83 11.01 -24.88
N LYS A 298 -19.21 10.63 -23.74
CA LYS A 298 -19.06 9.22 -23.35
C LYS A 298 -20.23 8.77 -22.47
N PRO A 299 -20.60 7.48 -22.49
CA PRO A 299 -21.86 7.00 -21.90
C PRO A 299 -21.97 7.24 -20.39
N TYR A 300 -20.84 7.17 -19.65
CA TYR A 300 -20.81 7.28 -18.19
C TYR A 300 -19.98 8.49 -17.69
N GLU A 301 -19.84 9.55 -18.54
CA GLU A 301 -19.07 10.73 -18.18
C GLU A 301 -19.61 11.39 -16.89
N GLY A 302 -18.71 11.52 -15.90
CA GLY A 302 -19.04 12.12 -14.59
C GLY A 302 -19.57 11.16 -13.53
N GLN A 303 -19.75 9.88 -13.86
CA GLN A 303 -20.04 8.83 -12.87
C GLN A 303 -18.74 8.27 -12.27
N THR A 304 -18.85 7.74 -11.05
CA THR A 304 -17.69 7.15 -10.34
C THR A 304 -18.04 5.72 -9.96
N LEU A 305 -17.23 4.75 -10.40
CA LEU A 305 -17.29 3.35 -10.01
C LEU A 305 -16.35 3.11 -8.82
N ARG A 306 -16.86 2.55 -7.74
CA ARG A 306 -16.09 2.24 -6.53
C ARG A 306 -15.84 0.73 -6.43
N ILE A 307 -14.58 0.33 -6.56
CA ILE A 307 -14.16 -1.08 -6.51
C ILE A 307 -13.37 -1.32 -5.23
N TYR A 308 -13.66 -2.42 -4.53
CA TYR A 308 -12.91 -2.87 -3.36
C TYR A 308 -12.33 -4.26 -3.65
N SER A 309 -11.02 -4.35 -3.75
CA SER A 309 -10.26 -5.49 -4.29
C SER A 309 -9.07 -5.85 -3.39
N PRO A 310 -8.54 -7.07 -3.47
CA PRO A 310 -7.19 -7.35 -2.97
C PRO A 310 -6.13 -6.43 -3.61
N GLY A 311 -4.98 -6.30 -2.97
CA GLY A 311 -3.87 -5.51 -3.50
C GLY A 311 -3.25 -6.14 -4.75
N GLU A 312 -2.87 -5.31 -5.73
CA GLU A 312 -2.20 -5.73 -6.98
C GLU A 312 -2.94 -6.84 -7.76
N TYR A 313 -4.24 -6.68 -7.88
CA TYR A 313 -5.14 -7.70 -8.40
C TYR A 313 -5.84 -7.30 -9.69
N ILE A 314 -5.49 -6.14 -10.27
CA ILE A 314 -6.00 -5.60 -11.53
C ILE A 314 -4.82 -5.14 -12.37
N GLY A 315 -4.82 -5.49 -13.67
CA GLY A 315 -3.80 -5.11 -14.64
C GLY A 315 -3.63 -3.59 -14.75
N GLU A 316 -2.40 -3.16 -15.04
CA GLU A 316 -2.04 -1.74 -15.01
C GLU A 316 -2.85 -0.87 -15.98
N ASN A 317 -3.19 -1.41 -17.16
CA ASN A 317 -3.92 -0.68 -18.20
C ASN A 317 -5.44 -0.84 -18.09
N VAL A 318 -5.93 -1.87 -17.42
CA VAL A 318 -7.34 -2.25 -17.36
C VAL A 318 -8.25 -1.09 -16.91
N ILE A 319 -7.90 -0.44 -15.80
CA ILE A 319 -8.67 0.72 -15.31
C ILE A 319 -8.56 1.94 -16.23
N PRO A 320 -7.36 2.36 -16.67
CA PRO A 320 -7.22 3.47 -17.62
C PRO A 320 -8.00 3.27 -18.90
N ASP A 321 -7.98 2.08 -19.49
CA ASP A 321 -8.67 1.77 -20.74
C ASP A 321 -10.19 1.77 -20.56
N PHE A 322 -10.70 1.24 -19.43
CA PHE A 322 -12.10 1.33 -19.08
C PHE A 322 -12.57 2.78 -18.89
N GLU A 323 -11.78 3.61 -18.20
CA GLU A 323 -12.07 5.05 -18.05
C GLU A 323 -12.02 5.78 -19.40
N GLU A 324 -11.06 5.41 -20.27
CA GLU A 324 -11.00 5.98 -21.61
C GLU A 324 -12.20 5.56 -22.46
N MET A 325 -12.64 4.32 -22.39
CA MET A 325 -13.79 3.81 -23.13
C MET A 325 -15.10 4.45 -22.66
N THR A 326 -15.34 4.48 -21.36
CA THR A 326 -16.64 4.84 -20.77
C THR A 326 -16.80 6.29 -20.37
N GLY A 327 -15.70 6.99 -20.05
CA GLY A 327 -15.70 8.32 -19.45
C GLY A 327 -16.04 8.33 -17.96
N ALA A 328 -16.27 7.18 -17.36
CA ALA A 328 -16.42 7.04 -15.92
C ALA A 328 -15.08 7.24 -15.21
N ARG A 329 -15.13 7.53 -13.92
CA ARG A 329 -13.98 7.47 -13.01
C ARG A 329 -14.04 6.20 -12.19
N VAL A 330 -12.93 5.45 -12.11
CA VAL A 330 -12.81 4.30 -11.23
C VAL A 330 -12.04 4.70 -9.96
N VAL A 331 -12.57 4.34 -8.81
CA VAL A 331 -11.91 4.49 -7.50
C VAL A 331 -11.65 3.10 -6.95
N LEU A 332 -10.39 2.69 -7.00
CA LEU A 332 -9.94 1.40 -6.48
C LEU A 332 -9.50 1.54 -5.02
N GLU A 333 -10.17 0.84 -4.11
CA GLU A 333 -9.70 0.60 -2.74
C GLU A 333 -9.17 -0.81 -2.60
N LEU A 334 -8.22 -0.98 -1.67
CA LEU A 334 -7.57 -2.26 -1.44
C LEU A 334 -7.85 -2.77 -0.04
N PHE A 335 -8.09 -4.08 0.09
CA PHE A 335 -8.19 -4.75 1.37
C PHE A 335 -7.07 -5.77 1.56
N ASP A 336 -6.71 -6.00 2.83
CA ASP A 336 -5.66 -6.95 3.20
C ASP A 336 -6.20 -8.36 3.43
N SER A 337 -7.51 -8.48 3.73
CA SER A 337 -8.19 -9.77 3.91
C SER A 337 -9.69 -9.65 3.64
N ASN A 338 -10.29 -10.76 3.25
CA ASN A 338 -11.75 -10.86 3.08
C ASN A 338 -12.53 -10.49 4.34
N GLU A 339 -11.97 -10.79 5.52
CA GLU A 339 -12.57 -10.44 6.82
C GLU A 339 -12.59 -8.92 7.04
N GLN A 340 -11.53 -8.22 6.66
CA GLN A 340 -11.48 -6.75 6.73
C GLN A 340 -12.49 -6.12 5.76
N MET A 341 -12.56 -6.64 4.54
CA MET A 341 -13.53 -6.21 3.55
C MET A 341 -14.95 -6.41 4.07
N TYR A 342 -15.26 -7.61 4.60
CA TYR A 342 -16.56 -7.94 5.17
C TYR A 342 -16.99 -6.97 6.27
N ILE A 343 -16.07 -6.61 7.20
CA ILE A 343 -16.39 -5.68 8.29
C ILE A 343 -16.86 -4.32 7.76
N LYS A 344 -16.23 -3.79 6.72
CA LYS A 344 -16.63 -2.52 6.12
C LYS A 344 -18.00 -2.62 5.44
N VAL A 345 -18.20 -3.65 4.63
CA VAL A 345 -19.45 -3.88 3.89
C VAL A 345 -20.63 -4.11 4.87
N ALA A 346 -20.44 -4.94 5.89
CA ALA A 346 -21.45 -5.19 6.92
C ALA A 346 -21.78 -3.95 7.76
N ASN A 347 -20.85 -3.00 7.89
CA ASN A 347 -21.09 -1.71 8.53
C ASN A 347 -21.73 -0.67 7.59
N GLY A 348 -22.04 -1.03 6.35
CA GLY A 348 -22.78 -0.19 5.39
C GLY A 348 -21.90 0.74 4.56
N GLU A 349 -20.56 0.56 4.51
CA GLU A 349 -19.73 1.28 3.54
C GLU A 349 -20.18 0.88 2.12
N ALA A 350 -20.40 1.87 1.26
CA ALA A 350 -20.93 1.66 -0.08
C ALA A 350 -19.79 1.48 -1.10
N TYR A 351 -19.82 0.37 -1.80
CA TYR A 351 -19.01 0.05 -2.96
C TYR A 351 -19.92 -0.38 -4.10
N ASP A 352 -19.44 -0.31 -5.34
CA ASP A 352 -20.19 -0.76 -6.52
C ASP A 352 -19.79 -2.19 -6.91
N ILE A 353 -18.51 -2.54 -6.71
CA ILE A 353 -17.97 -3.90 -6.95
C ILE A 353 -17.07 -4.31 -5.79
N LEU A 354 -17.17 -5.57 -5.39
CA LEU A 354 -16.20 -6.25 -4.53
C LEU A 354 -15.59 -7.42 -5.31
N ILE A 355 -14.34 -7.79 -4.97
CA ILE A 355 -13.67 -8.97 -5.54
C ILE A 355 -13.20 -9.87 -4.38
N PRO A 356 -14.13 -10.57 -3.72
CA PRO A 356 -13.84 -11.53 -2.66
C PRO A 356 -13.60 -12.95 -3.18
N SER A 357 -13.08 -13.80 -2.29
CA SER A 357 -12.96 -15.23 -2.53
C SER A 357 -14.31 -15.96 -2.32
N ASP A 358 -14.41 -17.14 -2.89
CA ASP A 358 -15.58 -18.05 -2.90
C ASP A 358 -16.31 -18.17 -1.57
N TYR A 359 -15.62 -18.55 -0.49
CA TYR A 359 -16.21 -18.71 0.85
C TYR A 359 -16.79 -17.40 1.42
N MET A 360 -16.22 -16.28 1.04
CA MET A 360 -16.72 -14.97 1.46
C MET A 360 -17.93 -14.54 0.65
N ILE A 361 -17.95 -14.90 -0.64
CA ILE A 361 -19.16 -14.72 -1.49
C ILE A 361 -20.32 -15.50 -0.90
N GLU A 362 -20.10 -16.78 -0.55
CA GLU A 362 -21.12 -17.61 0.10
C GLU A 362 -21.67 -16.94 1.35
N ARG A 363 -20.80 -16.40 2.22
CA ARG A 363 -21.20 -15.66 3.42
C ARG A 363 -22.02 -14.42 3.09
N LEU A 364 -21.56 -13.60 2.16
CA LEU A 364 -22.25 -12.37 1.76
C LEU A 364 -23.63 -12.65 1.18
N ILE A 365 -23.79 -13.76 0.44
CA ILE A 365 -25.10 -14.22 -0.06
C ILE A 365 -26.01 -14.63 1.10
N GLN A 366 -25.50 -15.45 2.03
CA GLN A 366 -26.26 -15.90 3.20
C GLN A 366 -26.74 -14.76 4.11
N GLU A 367 -25.98 -13.67 4.18
CA GLU A 367 -26.29 -12.49 4.98
C GLU A 367 -27.07 -11.40 4.18
N GLU A 368 -27.49 -11.70 2.95
CA GLU A 368 -28.25 -10.80 2.05
C GLU A 368 -27.52 -9.46 1.78
N LEU A 369 -26.19 -9.48 1.75
CA LEU A 369 -25.36 -8.31 1.51
C LEU A 369 -25.04 -8.07 0.03
N LEU A 370 -25.44 -8.98 -0.86
CA LEU A 370 -25.25 -8.87 -2.30
C LEU A 370 -26.60 -8.73 -3.02
N GLN A 371 -26.54 -8.15 -4.22
CA GLN A 371 -27.64 -8.18 -5.17
C GLN A 371 -27.30 -9.08 -6.37
N LYS A 372 -28.35 -9.61 -7.03
CA LYS A 372 -28.18 -10.48 -8.19
C LYS A 372 -27.66 -9.70 -9.39
N VAL A 373 -26.79 -10.33 -10.16
CA VAL A 373 -26.30 -9.78 -11.42
C VAL A 373 -27.34 -9.96 -12.53
N ASP A 374 -27.45 -8.95 -13.39
CA ASP A 374 -28.27 -9.01 -14.60
C ASP A 374 -27.46 -9.59 -15.75
N LYS A 375 -27.57 -10.90 -15.97
CA LYS A 375 -26.83 -11.59 -17.03
C LYS A 375 -27.10 -11.06 -18.43
N SER A 376 -28.20 -10.36 -18.67
CA SER A 376 -28.48 -9.76 -19.98
C SER A 376 -27.52 -8.62 -20.33
N GLN A 377 -26.82 -8.07 -19.32
CA GLN A 377 -25.80 -7.03 -19.48
C GLN A 377 -24.36 -7.60 -19.52
N LEU A 378 -24.19 -8.91 -19.30
CA LEU A 378 -22.89 -9.60 -19.19
C LEU A 378 -22.66 -10.50 -20.41
N LEU A 379 -22.62 -9.90 -21.60
CA LEU A 379 -22.50 -10.64 -22.86
C LEU A 379 -21.17 -11.38 -23.00
N ASN A 380 -20.10 -10.83 -22.42
CA ASN A 380 -18.75 -11.44 -22.46
C ASN A 380 -18.59 -12.58 -21.44
N MET A 381 -19.60 -12.84 -20.59
CA MET A 381 -19.60 -13.96 -19.68
C MET A 381 -19.61 -15.32 -20.42
N ASP A 382 -20.01 -15.33 -21.70
CA ASP A 382 -19.96 -16.52 -22.56
C ASP A 382 -18.51 -16.97 -22.87
N PHE A 383 -17.51 -16.13 -22.63
CA PHE A 383 -16.07 -16.48 -22.79
C PHE A 383 -15.46 -17.14 -21.56
N ILE A 384 -16.22 -17.22 -20.46
CA ILE A 384 -15.75 -17.80 -19.20
C ILE A 384 -15.77 -19.32 -19.28
N ASN A 385 -14.68 -19.96 -18.85
CA ASN A 385 -14.51 -21.40 -18.79
C ASN A 385 -15.62 -22.06 -17.93
N GLU A 386 -16.22 -23.12 -18.43
CA GLU A 386 -17.30 -23.86 -17.73
C GLU A 386 -16.84 -24.43 -16.37
N GLU A 387 -15.54 -24.70 -16.18
CA GLU A 387 -14.97 -25.25 -14.95
C GLU A 387 -15.12 -24.30 -13.74
N VAL A 388 -15.15 -22.98 -13.98
CA VAL A 388 -15.30 -21.97 -12.92
C VAL A 388 -16.73 -21.42 -12.82
N MET A 389 -17.64 -22.00 -13.61
CA MET A 389 -19.06 -21.65 -13.59
C MET A 389 -19.87 -22.60 -12.70
N ASN A 390 -20.98 -22.10 -12.15
CA ASN A 390 -21.92 -22.90 -11.35
C ASN A 390 -21.31 -23.56 -10.10
N LEU A 391 -20.28 -22.94 -9.53
CA LEU A 391 -19.62 -23.45 -8.33
C LEU A 391 -20.54 -23.43 -7.11
N ASN A 392 -20.23 -24.26 -6.11
CA ASN A 392 -21.11 -24.50 -4.96
C ASN A 392 -21.45 -23.25 -4.14
N TYR A 393 -20.57 -22.23 -4.12
CA TYR A 393 -20.81 -21.00 -3.39
C TYR A 393 -21.87 -20.08 -4.03
N ASP A 394 -22.09 -20.20 -5.36
CA ASP A 394 -23.12 -19.45 -6.10
C ASP A 394 -23.67 -20.28 -7.29
N PRO A 395 -24.50 -21.29 -7.03
CA PRO A 395 -25.08 -22.12 -8.08
C PRO A 395 -25.84 -21.28 -9.11
N GLY A 396 -25.45 -21.40 -10.37
CA GLY A 396 -26.02 -20.64 -11.47
C GLY A 396 -25.42 -19.25 -11.64
N ASN A 397 -24.37 -18.87 -10.91
CA ASN A 397 -23.76 -17.53 -10.97
C ASN A 397 -24.83 -16.43 -10.92
N GLU A 398 -25.68 -16.47 -9.90
CA GLU A 398 -26.75 -15.48 -9.72
C GLU A 398 -26.24 -14.16 -9.13
N TYR A 399 -25.11 -14.19 -8.39
CA TYR A 399 -24.55 -13.06 -7.67
C TYR A 399 -23.13 -12.70 -8.09
N SER A 400 -22.45 -13.61 -8.78
CA SER A 400 -21.01 -13.50 -9.03
C SER A 400 -20.62 -13.71 -10.50
N VAL A 401 -19.54 -13.05 -10.91
CA VAL A 401 -18.83 -13.27 -12.17
C VAL A 401 -17.41 -13.70 -11.85
N PRO A 402 -16.97 -14.91 -12.25
CA PRO A 402 -15.61 -15.40 -12.03
C PRO A 402 -14.56 -14.39 -12.48
N TYR A 403 -13.48 -14.25 -11.69
CA TYR A 403 -12.45 -13.25 -11.91
C TYR A 403 -11.05 -13.86 -12.07
N PHE A 404 -10.61 -14.62 -11.09
CA PHE A 404 -9.41 -15.45 -11.12
C PHE A 404 -9.67 -16.77 -10.40
N TRP A 405 -8.94 -17.79 -10.76
CA TRP A 405 -9.01 -19.06 -10.08
C TRP A 405 -7.62 -19.71 -9.99
N GLY A 406 -7.50 -20.71 -9.15
CA GLY A 406 -6.23 -21.34 -8.92
C GLY A 406 -6.28 -22.46 -7.90
N SER A 407 -5.12 -22.97 -7.57
CA SER A 407 -4.94 -23.98 -6.53
C SER A 407 -3.98 -23.50 -5.44
N VAL A 408 -3.87 -24.27 -4.36
CA VAL A 408 -2.83 -24.13 -3.35
C VAL A 408 -1.93 -25.36 -3.42
N GLY A 409 -0.62 -25.18 -3.56
CA GLY A 409 0.29 -26.31 -3.71
C GLY A 409 1.64 -26.08 -3.05
N ILE A 410 2.50 -27.06 -3.24
CA ILE A 410 3.87 -27.06 -2.74
C ILE A 410 4.78 -26.42 -3.78
N VAL A 411 5.36 -25.26 -3.46
CA VAL A 411 6.49 -24.72 -4.22
C VAL A 411 7.78 -25.33 -3.67
N TYR A 412 8.67 -25.77 -4.53
CA TYR A 412 9.88 -26.50 -4.12
C TYR A 412 11.09 -26.18 -4.99
N ASP A 413 12.28 -26.29 -4.39
CA ASP A 413 13.56 -26.21 -5.09
C ASP A 413 13.92 -27.58 -5.64
N SER A 414 13.82 -27.76 -6.96
CA SER A 414 14.07 -29.04 -7.66
C SER A 414 15.51 -29.54 -7.54
N THR A 415 16.45 -28.68 -7.14
CA THR A 415 17.83 -29.09 -6.84
C THR A 415 17.97 -29.78 -5.48
N LYS A 416 16.98 -29.63 -4.60
CA LYS A 416 16.97 -30.19 -3.22
C LYS A 416 15.90 -31.27 -3.04
N VAL A 417 14.76 -31.12 -3.69
CA VAL A 417 13.57 -31.97 -3.57
C VAL A 417 13.25 -32.60 -4.93
N SER A 418 13.07 -33.92 -4.98
CA SER A 418 12.65 -34.60 -6.22
C SER A 418 11.13 -34.74 -6.28
N GLU A 419 10.60 -34.82 -7.51
CA GLU A 419 9.18 -35.10 -7.73
C GLU A 419 8.77 -36.44 -7.15
N GLU A 420 9.66 -37.44 -7.18
CA GLU A 420 9.41 -38.78 -6.62
C GLU A 420 9.19 -38.71 -5.08
N GLU A 421 9.91 -37.84 -4.37
CA GLU A 421 9.69 -37.61 -2.93
C GLU A 421 8.34 -36.95 -2.68
N LEU A 422 7.96 -35.96 -3.50
CA LEU A 422 6.66 -35.29 -3.43
C LEU A 422 5.50 -36.25 -3.69
N GLU A 423 5.63 -37.11 -4.74
CA GLU A 423 4.64 -38.13 -5.04
C GLU A 423 4.46 -39.15 -3.92
N GLN A 424 5.55 -39.53 -3.25
CA GLN A 424 5.50 -40.50 -2.15
C GLN A 424 4.90 -39.91 -0.88
N GLU A 425 5.38 -38.76 -0.49
CA GLU A 425 5.11 -38.17 0.82
C GLU A 425 3.93 -37.18 0.83
N GLY A 426 3.62 -36.53 -0.30
CA GLY A 426 2.60 -35.49 -0.36
C GLY A 426 2.86 -34.40 0.67
N TYR A 427 1.83 -33.95 1.38
CA TYR A 427 2.00 -32.96 2.44
C TYR A 427 2.84 -33.44 3.63
N ASN A 428 3.01 -34.76 3.81
CA ASN A 428 3.86 -35.29 4.89
C ASN A 428 5.36 -35.02 4.66
N ILE A 429 5.76 -34.55 3.47
CA ILE A 429 7.13 -34.08 3.20
C ILE A 429 7.56 -32.96 4.16
N PHE A 430 6.60 -32.17 4.68
CA PHE A 430 6.83 -31.14 5.68
C PHE A 430 7.21 -31.71 7.06
N LEU A 431 7.08 -33.01 7.27
CA LEU A 431 7.54 -33.74 8.45
C LEU A 431 8.83 -34.55 8.20
N ASN A 432 9.38 -34.50 6.97
CA ASN A 432 10.59 -35.25 6.64
C ASN A 432 11.82 -34.58 7.23
N PRO A 433 12.57 -35.24 8.14
CA PRO A 433 13.74 -34.67 8.82
C PRO A 433 14.85 -34.17 7.87
N LYS A 434 14.86 -34.62 6.61
CA LYS A 434 15.78 -34.16 5.56
C LYS A 434 15.69 -32.64 5.37
N TYR A 435 14.51 -32.07 5.52
CA TYR A 435 14.23 -30.66 5.27
C TYR A 435 14.12 -29.81 6.53
N LYS A 436 14.63 -30.29 7.66
CA LYS A 436 14.60 -29.53 8.91
C LYS A 436 15.30 -28.18 8.77
N GLY A 437 14.58 -27.10 9.13
CA GLY A 437 15.05 -25.71 9.01
C GLY A 437 15.00 -25.14 7.60
N ASP A 438 14.57 -25.94 6.59
CA ASP A 438 14.54 -25.57 5.17
C ASP A 438 13.09 -25.54 4.61
N ILE A 439 12.13 -25.09 5.45
CA ILE A 439 10.68 -25.11 5.19
C ILE A 439 10.07 -23.76 5.51
N TYR A 440 9.17 -23.29 4.64
CA TYR A 440 8.22 -22.23 4.91
C TYR A 440 6.81 -22.80 5.13
N LEU A 441 6.12 -22.32 6.17
CA LEU A 441 4.67 -22.47 6.34
C LEU A 441 4.00 -21.14 6.06
N TYR A 442 2.87 -21.16 5.37
CA TYR A 442 2.12 -19.96 5.05
C TYR A 442 1.24 -19.54 6.24
N ASP A 443 1.29 -18.26 6.65
CA ASP A 443 0.48 -17.73 7.77
C ASP A 443 -0.97 -17.46 7.34
N SER A 444 -1.62 -18.48 6.79
CA SER A 444 -3.05 -18.54 6.52
C SER A 444 -3.66 -19.66 7.37
N GLU A 445 -4.60 -19.31 8.25
CA GLU A 445 -5.23 -20.31 9.14
C GLU A 445 -5.96 -21.41 8.36
N ARG A 446 -6.60 -21.08 7.23
CA ARG A 446 -7.37 -22.03 6.40
C ARG A 446 -6.47 -22.90 5.54
N ASP A 447 -5.61 -22.28 4.74
CA ASP A 447 -4.77 -23.02 3.80
C ASP A 447 -3.74 -23.90 4.54
N SER A 448 -3.24 -23.42 5.68
CA SER A 448 -2.42 -24.28 6.54
C SER A 448 -3.21 -25.45 7.09
N PHE A 449 -4.42 -25.24 7.65
CA PHE A 449 -5.22 -26.37 8.15
C PHE A 449 -5.67 -27.33 7.05
N MET A 450 -5.97 -26.82 5.83
CA MET A 450 -6.21 -27.65 4.66
C MET A 450 -5.06 -28.64 4.43
N MET A 451 -3.82 -28.15 4.44
CA MET A 451 -2.62 -28.99 4.24
C MET A 451 -2.56 -30.13 5.26
N ALA A 452 -2.75 -29.87 6.56
CA ALA A 452 -2.70 -30.89 7.59
C ALA A 452 -3.87 -31.87 7.51
N LEU A 453 -5.10 -31.39 7.24
CA LEU A 453 -6.28 -32.22 7.07
C LEU A 453 -6.13 -33.16 5.88
N LYS A 454 -5.68 -32.66 4.74
CA LYS A 454 -5.40 -33.47 3.55
C LYS A 454 -4.28 -34.48 3.79
N ALA A 455 -3.19 -34.11 4.49
CA ALA A 455 -2.13 -35.02 4.90
C ALA A 455 -2.64 -36.21 5.74
N LEU A 456 -3.71 -35.98 6.53
CA LEU A 456 -4.37 -37.00 7.36
C LEU A 456 -5.49 -37.74 6.62
N GLY A 457 -5.82 -37.37 5.39
CA GLY A 457 -6.86 -37.97 4.57
C GLY A 457 -8.27 -37.48 4.88
N TYR A 458 -8.41 -36.32 5.53
CA TYR A 458 -9.68 -35.69 5.87
C TYR A 458 -10.10 -34.65 4.81
N SER A 459 -11.40 -34.32 4.79
CA SER A 459 -11.89 -33.15 4.05
C SER A 459 -11.39 -31.87 4.70
N MET A 460 -11.00 -30.89 3.88
CA MET A 460 -10.63 -29.57 4.38
C MET A 460 -11.83 -28.79 4.96
N ASN A 461 -13.06 -29.24 4.62
CA ASN A 461 -14.32 -28.68 5.10
C ASN A 461 -14.90 -29.46 6.29
N THR A 462 -14.12 -30.29 6.98
CA THR A 462 -14.59 -31.07 8.11
C THR A 462 -15.15 -30.18 9.23
N GLU A 463 -16.26 -30.60 9.84
CA GLU A 463 -16.83 -30.01 11.05
C GLU A 463 -16.46 -30.79 12.32
N SER A 464 -15.71 -31.88 12.16
CA SER A 464 -15.29 -32.75 13.27
C SER A 464 -14.21 -32.09 14.11
N GLN A 465 -14.52 -31.80 15.36
CA GLN A 465 -13.54 -31.24 16.28
C GLN A 465 -12.35 -32.19 16.49
N GLU A 466 -12.57 -33.50 16.42
CA GLU A 466 -11.54 -34.52 16.60
C GLU A 466 -10.52 -34.46 15.46
N GLU A 467 -10.97 -34.35 14.19
CA GLU A 467 -10.12 -34.23 13.01
C GLU A 467 -9.34 -32.90 13.01
N LEU A 468 -9.97 -31.80 13.45
CA LEU A 468 -9.29 -30.51 13.62
C LEU A 468 -8.22 -30.56 14.72
N GLU A 469 -8.45 -31.29 15.82
CA GLU A 469 -7.46 -31.51 16.87
C GLU A 469 -6.31 -32.43 16.40
N GLU A 470 -6.56 -33.38 15.51
CA GLU A 470 -5.53 -34.20 14.89
C GLU A 470 -4.67 -33.37 13.92
N ALA A 471 -5.27 -32.49 13.12
CA ALA A 471 -4.55 -31.54 12.29
C ALA A 471 -3.68 -30.60 13.12
N PHE A 472 -4.17 -30.14 14.28
CA PHE A 472 -3.35 -29.36 15.21
C PHE A 472 -2.13 -30.16 15.72
N LYS A 473 -2.27 -31.43 16.06
CA LYS A 473 -1.14 -32.29 16.50
C LYS A 473 -0.13 -32.50 15.36
N TRP A 474 -0.60 -32.60 14.12
CA TRP A 474 0.27 -32.65 12.96
C TRP A 474 1.15 -31.39 12.88
N PHE A 475 0.57 -30.19 13.06
CA PHE A 475 1.32 -28.94 13.12
C PHE A 475 2.23 -28.85 14.35
N GLU A 476 1.76 -29.27 15.52
CA GLU A 476 2.58 -29.31 16.73
C GLU A 476 3.83 -30.14 16.50
N THR A 477 3.70 -31.28 15.82
CA THR A 477 4.84 -32.12 15.42
C THR A 477 5.73 -31.35 14.43
N CYS A 478 5.18 -30.74 13.41
CA CYS A 478 5.94 -29.98 12.42
C CYS A 478 6.75 -28.85 13.09
N VAL A 479 6.13 -27.96 13.84
CA VAL A 479 6.82 -26.79 14.42
C VAL A 479 7.82 -27.18 15.53
N THR A 480 7.62 -28.29 16.24
CA THR A 480 8.55 -28.73 17.28
C THR A 480 9.74 -29.54 16.76
N THR A 481 9.60 -30.20 15.59
CA THR A 481 10.65 -31.10 15.07
C THR A 481 11.37 -30.54 13.86
N MET A 482 10.66 -29.76 13.01
CA MET A 482 11.16 -29.35 11.70
C MET A 482 11.69 -27.93 11.66
N ASP A 483 11.42 -27.10 12.68
CA ASP A 483 11.88 -25.70 12.74
C ASP A 483 11.52 -24.88 11.49
N PRO A 484 10.22 -24.86 11.07
CA PRO A 484 9.79 -24.09 9.92
C PRO A 484 9.71 -22.59 10.25
N GLU A 485 9.86 -21.75 9.23
CA GLU A 485 9.51 -20.33 9.33
C GLU A 485 8.06 -20.13 8.89
N ILE A 486 7.26 -19.46 9.72
CA ILE A 486 5.87 -19.08 9.39
C ILE A 486 5.90 -17.67 8.85
N VAL A 487 5.51 -17.50 7.60
CA VAL A 487 5.60 -16.25 6.83
C VAL A 487 4.32 -16.02 6.03
N THR A 488 4.09 -14.78 5.61
CA THR A 488 3.03 -14.41 4.67
C THR A 488 3.62 -14.28 3.25
N ASP A 489 3.40 -13.19 2.57
CA ASP A 489 3.83 -12.96 1.18
C ASP A 489 5.36 -12.94 1.00
N GLU A 490 6.13 -12.83 2.10
CA GLU A 490 7.59 -12.96 2.04
C GLU A 490 8.07 -14.31 1.50
N ILE A 491 7.22 -15.33 1.54
CA ILE A 491 7.52 -16.66 0.96
C ILE A 491 7.81 -16.55 -0.53
N ILE A 492 7.12 -15.69 -1.26
CA ILE A 492 7.22 -15.53 -2.71
C ILE A 492 8.66 -15.15 -3.10
N ASP A 493 9.13 -14.01 -2.59
CA ASP A 493 10.50 -13.54 -2.86
C ASP A 493 11.57 -14.50 -2.32
N ASN A 494 11.32 -15.09 -1.16
CA ASN A 494 12.27 -15.98 -0.53
C ASN A 494 12.43 -17.30 -1.30
N MET A 495 11.34 -17.85 -1.85
CA MET A 495 11.39 -19.04 -2.70
C MET A 495 12.00 -18.71 -4.06
N ALA A 496 11.65 -17.59 -4.69
CA ALA A 496 12.29 -17.13 -5.92
C ALA A 496 13.83 -17.02 -5.79
N GLN A 497 14.32 -16.65 -4.61
CA GLN A 497 15.75 -16.61 -4.28
C GLN A 497 16.35 -17.97 -3.87
N GLY A 498 15.58 -19.07 -3.85
CA GLY A 498 16.03 -20.40 -3.48
C GLY A 498 16.48 -20.53 -2.02
N ARG A 499 15.92 -19.71 -1.11
CA ARG A 499 16.36 -19.67 0.30
C ARG A 499 16.00 -20.92 1.08
N LYS A 500 14.88 -21.56 0.74
CA LYS A 500 14.42 -22.82 1.37
C LYS A 500 14.07 -23.87 0.34
N ALA A 501 13.90 -25.11 0.79
CA ALA A 501 13.58 -26.23 -0.07
C ALA A 501 12.09 -26.34 -0.42
N LEU A 502 11.21 -25.99 0.55
CA LEU A 502 9.77 -26.26 0.47
C LEU A 502 8.96 -25.06 1.02
N GLY A 503 7.82 -24.82 0.41
CA GLY A 503 6.83 -23.87 0.90
C GLY A 503 5.43 -24.17 0.37
N ILE A 504 4.40 -23.61 1.00
CA ILE A 504 3.01 -23.64 0.52
C ILE A 504 2.67 -22.26 -0.02
N VAL A 505 2.17 -22.19 -1.26
CA VAL A 505 1.77 -20.94 -1.93
C VAL A 505 0.55 -21.15 -2.81
N TYR A 506 -0.08 -20.06 -3.22
CA TYR A 506 -1.08 -20.06 -4.29
C TYR A 506 -0.41 -20.27 -5.66
N SER A 507 -1.14 -20.86 -6.59
CA SER A 507 -0.63 -21.22 -7.92
C SER A 507 -0.08 -20.03 -8.72
N GLY A 508 -0.72 -18.86 -8.67
CA GLY A 508 -0.22 -17.66 -9.34
C GLY A 508 1.09 -17.13 -8.72
N ASP A 509 1.22 -17.21 -7.40
CA ASP A 509 2.49 -16.87 -6.72
C ASP A 509 3.60 -17.85 -7.09
N ALA A 510 3.25 -19.14 -7.23
CA ALA A 510 4.18 -20.16 -7.73
C ALA A 510 4.60 -19.89 -9.18
N ALA A 511 3.67 -19.46 -10.04
CA ALA A 511 3.98 -19.11 -11.42
C ALA A 511 5.00 -17.96 -11.47
N TYR A 512 4.83 -16.94 -10.63
CA TYR A 512 5.83 -15.87 -10.49
C TYR A 512 7.18 -16.40 -9.99
N VAL A 513 7.19 -17.24 -8.94
CA VAL A 513 8.42 -17.84 -8.40
C VAL A 513 9.17 -18.65 -9.46
N MET A 514 8.45 -19.43 -10.26
CA MET A 514 9.01 -20.24 -11.35
C MET A 514 9.53 -19.38 -12.51
N SER A 515 8.88 -18.26 -12.82
CA SER A 515 9.36 -17.32 -13.84
C SER A 515 10.65 -16.61 -13.45
N GLU A 516 10.87 -16.36 -12.16
CA GLU A 516 12.09 -15.74 -11.63
C GLU A 516 13.24 -16.75 -11.41
N ASN A 517 12.93 -18.05 -11.23
CA ASN A 517 13.93 -19.07 -10.93
C ASN A 517 13.56 -20.43 -11.53
N GLU A 518 14.27 -20.81 -12.59
CA GLU A 518 14.08 -22.09 -13.33
C GLU A 518 14.28 -23.36 -12.50
N ASN A 519 14.90 -23.26 -11.32
CA ASN A 519 15.06 -24.40 -10.42
C ASN A 519 13.85 -24.60 -9.49
N MET A 520 12.88 -23.73 -9.53
CA MET A 520 11.66 -23.86 -8.72
C MET A 520 10.61 -24.66 -9.48
N GLY A 521 9.85 -25.47 -8.74
CA GLY A 521 8.73 -26.24 -9.26
C GLY A 521 7.50 -26.06 -8.40
N TYR A 522 6.35 -26.46 -8.94
CA TYR A 522 5.07 -26.45 -8.25
C TYR A 522 4.42 -27.84 -8.32
N TYR A 523 3.89 -28.30 -7.19
CA TYR A 523 3.30 -29.62 -7.06
C TYR A 523 1.97 -29.58 -6.30
N GLU A 524 0.93 -30.13 -6.91
CA GLU A 524 -0.38 -30.33 -6.29
C GLU A 524 -0.47 -31.76 -5.74
N PRO A 525 -0.50 -31.93 -4.40
CA PRO A 525 -0.45 -33.26 -3.78
C PRO A 525 -1.63 -34.15 -4.13
N LYS A 526 -1.37 -35.48 -4.19
CA LYS A 526 -2.39 -36.50 -4.46
C LYS A 526 -3.46 -36.65 -3.38
N GLU A 527 -3.22 -36.10 -2.21
CA GLU A 527 -4.18 -36.02 -1.12
C GLU A 527 -5.33 -35.04 -1.42
N GLY A 528 -5.16 -34.24 -2.47
CA GLY A 528 -6.06 -33.16 -2.84
C GLY A 528 -5.64 -31.83 -2.25
N THR A 529 -6.18 -30.75 -2.79
CA THR A 529 -5.89 -29.38 -2.37
C THR A 529 -7.12 -28.49 -2.45
N ASN A 530 -6.93 -27.22 -2.10
CA ASN A 530 -7.91 -26.17 -2.30
C ASN A 530 -7.87 -25.66 -3.74
N ILE A 531 -8.96 -25.79 -4.47
CA ILE A 531 -9.22 -25.07 -5.72
C ILE A 531 -10.12 -23.89 -5.36
N TRP A 532 -9.62 -22.69 -5.55
CA TRP A 532 -10.30 -21.46 -5.19
C TRP A 532 -10.73 -20.68 -6.42
N CYS A 533 -11.79 -19.90 -6.30
CA CYS A 533 -12.25 -18.98 -7.32
C CYS A 533 -12.65 -17.66 -6.67
N ASP A 534 -11.95 -16.60 -7.04
CA ASP A 534 -12.34 -15.24 -6.68
C ASP A 534 -13.32 -14.71 -7.74
N ALA A 535 -14.29 -13.93 -7.34
CA ALA A 535 -15.28 -13.41 -8.28
C ALA A 535 -15.69 -11.97 -7.97
N MET A 536 -16.10 -11.26 -9.00
CA MET A 536 -16.70 -9.94 -8.90
C MET A 536 -18.16 -10.06 -8.46
N VAL A 537 -18.55 -9.29 -7.43
CA VAL A 537 -19.91 -9.24 -6.90
C VAL A 537 -20.38 -7.80 -6.67
N ILE A 538 -21.67 -7.57 -6.70
CA ILE A 538 -22.28 -6.25 -6.50
C ILE A 538 -22.94 -6.21 -5.11
N PRO A 539 -22.49 -5.34 -4.19
CA PRO A 539 -23.14 -5.16 -2.88
C PRO A 539 -24.59 -4.70 -3.00
N SER A 540 -25.40 -5.06 -2.03
CA SER A 540 -26.84 -4.68 -1.99
C SER A 540 -27.07 -3.17 -1.89
N ASN A 541 -26.09 -2.41 -1.43
CA ASN A 541 -26.12 -0.94 -1.31
C ASN A 541 -25.32 -0.20 -2.39
N ALA A 542 -24.95 -0.87 -3.49
CA ALA A 542 -24.24 -0.25 -4.60
C ALA A 542 -25.04 0.90 -5.23
N GLU A 543 -24.36 1.99 -5.54
CA GLU A 543 -24.98 3.21 -6.07
C GLU A 543 -25.01 3.25 -7.61
N ASN A 544 -24.03 2.60 -8.29
CA ASN A 544 -23.83 2.66 -9.74
C ASN A 544 -23.91 1.27 -10.39
N VAL A 545 -25.04 0.60 -10.21
CA VAL A 545 -25.24 -0.80 -10.62
C VAL A 545 -25.07 -1.05 -12.12
N GLU A 546 -25.55 -0.15 -12.99
CA GLU A 546 -25.37 -0.27 -14.45
C GLU A 546 -23.89 -0.16 -14.85
N LEU A 547 -23.16 0.78 -14.23
CA LEU A 547 -21.74 0.94 -14.48
C LEU A 547 -20.93 -0.23 -13.92
N ALA A 548 -21.39 -0.85 -12.80
CA ALA A 548 -20.79 -2.07 -12.29
C ALA A 548 -20.92 -3.25 -13.27
N HIS A 549 -22.09 -3.43 -13.88
CA HIS A 549 -22.27 -4.45 -14.92
C HIS A 549 -21.42 -4.19 -16.15
N GLU A 550 -21.29 -2.93 -16.59
CA GLU A 550 -20.41 -2.56 -17.70
C GLU A 550 -18.96 -2.91 -17.41
N PHE A 551 -18.48 -2.65 -16.18
CA PHE A 551 -17.13 -3.02 -15.78
C PHE A 551 -16.95 -4.55 -15.69
N MET A 552 -17.91 -5.28 -15.09
CA MET A 552 -17.85 -6.73 -15.04
C MET A 552 -17.84 -7.37 -16.43
N ASN A 553 -18.65 -6.85 -17.35
CA ASN A 553 -18.68 -7.31 -18.74
C ASN A 553 -17.36 -7.00 -19.46
N TYR A 554 -16.77 -5.81 -19.24
CA TYR A 554 -15.46 -5.44 -19.75
C TYR A 554 -14.35 -6.35 -19.23
N MET A 555 -14.37 -6.72 -17.95
CA MET A 555 -13.37 -7.62 -17.34
C MET A 555 -13.40 -9.05 -17.91
N CYS A 556 -14.52 -9.46 -18.49
CA CYS A 556 -14.65 -10.76 -19.19
C CYS A 556 -14.18 -10.69 -20.66
N ASP A 557 -13.96 -9.49 -21.21
CA ASP A 557 -13.45 -9.32 -22.57
C ASP A 557 -12.02 -9.82 -22.68
N TYR A 558 -11.67 -10.31 -23.90
CA TYR A 558 -10.36 -10.90 -24.16
C TYR A 558 -9.20 -9.96 -23.80
N GLU A 559 -9.20 -8.70 -24.28
CA GLU A 559 -8.08 -7.78 -24.08
C GLU A 559 -7.90 -7.43 -22.60
N ALA A 560 -9.00 -7.15 -21.89
CA ALA A 560 -8.97 -6.86 -20.46
C ALA A 560 -8.55 -8.06 -19.62
N ALA A 561 -9.08 -9.25 -19.94
CA ALA A 561 -8.73 -10.50 -19.26
C ALA A 561 -7.26 -10.89 -19.49
N TYR A 562 -6.73 -10.67 -20.72
CA TYR A 562 -5.34 -10.94 -21.06
C TYR A 562 -4.40 -10.02 -20.27
N ASP A 563 -4.58 -8.69 -20.36
CA ASP A 563 -3.74 -7.72 -19.65
C ASP A 563 -3.76 -7.95 -18.12
N ASN A 564 -4.93 -8.35 -17.63
CA ASN A 564 -5.14 -8.64 -16.23
C ASN A 564 -4.40 -9.90 -15.76
N SER A 565 -4.53 -11.01 -16.49
CA SER A 565 -3.90 -12.28 -16.13
C SER A 565 -2.39 -12.29 -16.37
N ASP A 566 -1.92 -11.68 -17.46
CA ASP A 566 -0.50 -11.51 -17.77
C ASP A 566 0.23 -10.70 -16.69
N PHE A 567 -0.44 -9.65 -16.18
CA PHE A 567 0.13 -8.80 -15.12
C PHE A 567 0.13 -9.48 -13.74
N VAL A 568 -1.02 -10.07 -13.35
CA VAL A 568 -1.23 -10.60 -11.98
C VAL A 568 -0.61 -11.98 -11.81
N GLY A 569 -0.57 -12.80 -12.86
CA GLY A 569 -0.02 -14.16 -12.83
C GLY A 569 -1.01 -15.25 -12.42
N TYR A 570 -2.26 -14.91 -12.11
CA TYR A 570 -3.30 -15.89 -11.82
C TYR A 570 -4.04 -16.32 -13.09
N THR A 571 -4.56 -17.54 -13.06
CA THR A 571 -5.25 -18.16 -14.18
C THR A 571 -6.48 -17.35 -14.56
N SER A 572 -6.55 -16.97 -15.84
CA SER A 572 -7.71 -16.28 -16.38
C SER A 572 -8.94 -17.21 -16.35
N PRO A 573 -10.11 -16.70 -15.98
CA PRO A 573 -11.36 -17.42 -16.20
C PRO A 573 -11.78 -17.43 -17.68
N ASN A 574 -11.23 -16.53 -18.51
CA ASN A 574 -11.45 -16.52 -19.95
C ASN A 574 -10.62 -17.63 -20.59
N GLU A 575 -11.29 -18.60 -21.23
CA GLU A 575 -10.67 -19.82 -21.76
C GLU A 575 -9.63 -19.53 -22.85
N GLU A 576 -9.94 -18.63 -23.77
CA GLU A 576 -9.03 -18.25 -24.87
C GLU A 576 -7.75 -17.59 -24.33
N VAL A 577 -7.88 -16.71 -23.34
CA VAL A 577 -6.74 -16.05 -22.68
C VAL A 577 -5.89 -17.07 -21.90
N MET A 578 -6.53 -17.99 -21.19
CA MET A 578 -5.84 -19.04 -20.44
C MET A 578 -5.01 -19.92 -21.38
N GLU A 579 -5.60 -20.36 -22.52
CA GLU A 579 -4.92 -21.16 -23.52
C GLU A 579 -3.75 -20.41 -24.18
N GLU A 580 -3.91 -19.12 -24.48
CA GLU A 580 -2.85 -18.33 -25.11
C GLU A 580 -1.68 -18.07 -24.16
N LEU A 581 -1.93 -17.68 -22.92
CA LEU A 581 -0.87 -17.40 -21.94
C LEU A 581 -0.06 -18.65 -21.55
N TYR A 582 -0.68 -19.83 -21.58
CA TYR A 582 0.00 -21.10 -21.31
C TYR A 582 0.60 -21.75 -22.57
N GLY A 583 0.09 -21.42 -23.75
CA GLY A 583 0.47 -22.01 -25.05
C GLY A 583 1.88 -21.66 -25.50
N GLU A 584 2.25 -22.17 -26.68
CA GLU A 584 3.57 -21.94 -27.30
C GLU A 584 3.80 -20.44 -27.55
N GLY A 585 4.82 -19.86 -26.90
CA GLY A 585 5.14 -18.43 -26.94
C GLY A 585 4.39 -17.57 -25.95
N GLY A 586 3.50 -18.13 -25.13
CA GLY A 586 2.80 -17.40 -24.05
C GLY A 586 3.70 -17.12 -22.86
N THR A 587 3.30 -16.15 -22.03
CA THR A 587 4.08 -15.71 -20.86
C THR A 587 4.31 -16.83 -19.85
N TYR A 588 3.39 -17.78 -19.75
CA TYR A 588 3.42 -18.89 -18.79
C TYR A 588 3.67 -20.25 -19.47
N GLU A 589 4.27 -20.26 -20.67
CA GLU A 589 4.66 -21.50 -21.36
C GLU A 589 5.52 -22.40 -20.46
N GLY A 590 5.07 -23.63 -20.23
CA GLY A 590 5.77 -24.61 -19.41
C GLY A 590 5.70 -24.40 -17.90
N ILE A 591 4.98 -23.40 -17.42
CA ILE A 591 4.75 -23.13 -16.00
C ILE A 591 3.47 -23.84 -15.56
N ASN A 592 3.61 -25.07 -15.04
CA ASN A 592 2.46 -25.90 -14.65
C ASN A 592 1.60 -25.28 -13.53
N ALA A 593 2.13 -24.37 -12.73
CA ALA A 593 1.39 -23.64 -11.72
C ALA A 593 0.30 -22.72 -12.30
N TYR A 594 0.43 -22.29 -13.56
CA TYR A 594 -0.55 -21.41 -14.18
C TYR A 594 -1.87 -22.11 -14.50
N ILE A 595 -1.86 -23.40 -14.78
CA ILE A 595 -3.08 -24.19 -15.05
C ILE A 595 -3.37 -25.07 -13.83
N PRO A 596 -4.36 -24.74 -12.98
CA PRO A 596 -4.76 -25.58 -11.87
C PRO A 596 -5.27 -26.94 -12.39
N ARG A 597 -5.05 -27.97 -11.61
CA ARG A 597 -5.56 -29.30 -11.91
C ARG A 597 -7.09 -29.30 -11.82
N SER A 598 -7.76 -29.74 -12.87
CA SER A 598 -9.21 -29.85 -12.94
C SER A 598 -9.70 -31.29 -12.72
N ASP A 599 -10.97 -31.46 -12.33
CA ASP A 599 -11.68 -32.74 -12.19
C ASP A 599 -10.99 -33.79 -11.30
N TYR A 600 -10.21 -33.35 -10.30
CA TYR A 600 -9.59 -34.28 -9.37
C TYR A 600 -10.47 -34.51 -8.13
N GLU A 601 -10.95 -35.75 -7.96
CA GLU A 601 -11.95 -36.13 -6.94
C GLU A 601 -11.63 -35.69 -5.49
N ARG A 602 -10.35 -35.46 -5.17
CA ARG A 602 -9.91 -35.10 -3.82
C ARG A 602 -9.69 -33.61 -3.63
N ASP A 603 -9.76 -32.84 -4.70
CA ASP A 603 -9.69 -31.39 -4.60
C ASP A 603 -11.03 -30.84 -4.12
N GLU A 604 -10.98 -29.80 -3.32
CA GLU A 604 -12.16 -29.18 -2.73
C GLU A 604 -12.04 -27.67 -2.80
N SER A 605 -13.19 -26.96 -2.77
CA SER A 605 -13.24 -25.52 -2.48
C SER A 605 -13.71 -25.31 -1.05
N PHE A 606 -13.30 -24.21 -0.42
CA PHE A 606 -13.76 -23.90 0.94
C PHE A 606 -15.26 -23.63 0.98
N VAL A 607 -15.91 -24.14 2.03
CA VAL A 607 -17.29 -23.86 2.38
C VAL A 607 -17.32 -23.01 3.65
N PHE A 608 -18.15 -21.98 3.66
CA PHE A 608 -18.25 -21.10 4.81
C PHE A 608 -18.91 -21.79 6.00
N ASN A 609 -18.19 -21.90 7.11
CA ASN A 609 -18.71 -22.39 8.39
C ASN A 609 -18.09 -21.58 9.55
N GLU A 610 -18.88 -20.71 10.15
CA GLU A 610 -18.43 -19.80 11.21
C GLU A 610 -17.93 -20.54 12.47
N ARG A 611 -18.51 -21.70 12.78
CA ARG A 611 -18.09 -22.51 13.94
C ARG A 611 -16.71 -23.11 13.70
N THR A 612 -16.53 -23.75 12.54
CA THR A 612 -15.26 -24.39 12.16
C THR A 612 -14.16 -23.33 12.03
N ARG A 613 -14.45 -22.19 11.39
CA ARG A 613 -13.53 -21.07 11.28
C ARG A 613 -12.99 -20.62 12.65
N LYS A 614 -13.87 -20.43 13.65
CA LYS A 614 -13.45 -20.05 15.00
C LYS A 614 -12.56 -21.09 15.68
N ILE A 615 -12.83 -22.36 15.44
CA ILE A 615 -12.00 -23.45 15.99
C ILE A 615 -10.62 -23.42 15.34
N ILE A 616 -10.56 -23.36 14.01
CA ILE A 616 -9.30 -23.32 13.24
C ILE A 616 -8.47 -22.09 13.66
N SER A 617 -9.06 -20.91 13.74
CA SER A 617 -8.38 -19.68 14.16
C SER A 617 -7.75 -19.80 15.55
N ASN A 618 -8.47 -20.38 16.51
CA ASN A 618 -7.94 -20.66 17.85
C ASN A 618 -6.79 -21.68 17.84
N LEU A 619 -6.91 -22.74 17.03
CA LEU A 619 -5.89 -23.77 16.92
C LEU A 619 -4.64 -23.24 16.21
N TRP A 620 -4.80 -22.45 15.14
CA TRP A 620 -3.67 -21.82 14.45
C TRP A 620 -2.91 -20.83 15.35
N SER A 621 -3.63 -20.06 16.14
CA SER A 621 -3.00 -19.22 17.18
C SER A 621 -2.17 -20.03 18.16
N LYS A 622 -2.62 -21.23 18.56
CA LYS A 622 -1.83 -22.13 19.41
C LYS A 622 -0.61 -22.68 18.69
N VAL A 623 -0.71 -23.03 17.39
CA VAL A 623 0.45 -23.47 16.59
C VAL A 623 1.53 -22.39 16.62
N LYS A 624 1.17 -21.12 16.38
CA LYS A 624 2.12 -20.00 16.41
C LYS A 624 2.76 -19.79 17.80
N ILE A 625 1.99 -19.99 18.88
CA ILE A 625 2.54 -19.95 20.25
C ILE A 625 3.53 -21.10 20.47
N VAL A 626 3.21 -22.32 20.02
CA VAL A 626 4.14 -23.45 20.14
C VAL A 626 5.42 -23.18 19.36
N ALA A 627 5.32 -22.73 18.11
CA ALA A 627 6.47 -22.36 17.28
C ALA A 627 7.36 -21.30 17.94
N SER A 628 6.76 -20.25 18.51
CA SER A 628 7.51 -19.18 19.21
C SER A 628 8.21 -19.62 20.50
N ASN A 629 7.78 -20.73 21.11
CA ASN A 629 8.40 -21.26 22.33
C ASN A 629 9.54 -22.25 22.06
N VAL A 630 9.66 -22.75 20.84
CA VAL A 630 10.73 -23.69 20.43
C VAL A 630 11.96 -22.93 19.91
N ASN A 631 11.76 -21.74 19.33
CA ASN A 631 12.78 -20.80 18.91
C ASN A 631 13.21 -19.88 20.07
#